data_3c5e75ff74657ca8a03e333d9569456b
#
_entry.id   3c5e75ff74657ca8a03e333d9569456b
#
_cell.length_a   1.000
_cell.length_b   1.000
_cell.length_c   1.000
_cell.angle_alpha   90.00
_cell.angle_beta   90.00
_cell.angle_gamma   90.00
#
_symmetry.space_group_name_H-M   'P 1'
#
loop_
_entity.id
_entity.type
_entity.pdbx_description
1 polymer ?
#
loop_
_entity_poly.entity_id
_entity_poly.type
_entity_poly.pdbx_seq_one_letter_code
_entity_poly.pdbx_strand_id
1 'polypeptide(L)'
;VSHGRLIASSRALTTTVWLPAGPAGPRPLVVFAHGYSVGVTPYVRVCEVWARGGFVVAAPAFPLTDEAVAGAALDENDMVNQPADVRFVISALLAADGGPAGPLQGAIDGSRIAVAGHSDGADTALAVTYLPAGRDTRIRAAIVDAPDPLPLPAGAAKVLSTVPLLLVHGDDDQIAPYAGSQQLLTQLSVPGWFLTLRGADHLSPIEGPSPWTDTLDRVTTDFLKNVFSEPDALGATLMADVSGAPATLRRLGQP
;
A
#
# COMPACT_ATOMS: atom_id res chain seq x y z
N VAL A 1 11.03 3.62 28.81
CA VAL A 1 10.42 2.38 28.37
C VAL A 1 11.24 1.91 27.19
N SER A 2 12.13 0.92 27.42
CA SER A 2 12.79 0.25 26.32
C SER A 2 11.70 -0.47 25.53
N HIS A 3 11.39 0.04 24.36
CA HIS A 3 10.58 -0.71 23.42
C HIS A 3 11.41 -1.92 23.06
N GLY A 4 10.98 -3.08 23.54
CA GLY A 4 11.63 -4.32 23.27
C GLY A 4 11.67 -4.51 21.76
N ARG A 5 12.82 -4.24 21.15
CA ARG A 5 13.08 -4.63 19.78
C ARG A 5 12.94 -6.14 19.74
N LEU A 6 11.84 -6.63 19.20
CA LEU A 6 11.76 -8.03 18.84
C LEU A 6 12.96 -8.32 17.95
N ILE A 7 13.74 -9.31 18.36
CA ILE A 7 14.95 -9.67 17.66
C ILE A 7 14.52 -10.21 16.31
N ALA A 8 14.79 -9.45 15.27
CA ALA A 8 14.38 -9.72 13.89
C ALA A 8 14.78 -11.13 13.38
N SER A 9 15.73 -11.79 14.01
CA SER A 9 16.23 -13.10 13.62
C SER A 9 15.24 -14.26 13.78
N SER A 10 14.08 -14.03 14.40
CA SER A 10 13.05 -15.07 14.59
C SER A 10 11.67 -14.68 14.05
N ARG A 11 11.54 -13.53 13.39
CA ARG A 11 10.27 -13.03 12.87
C ARG A 11 10.04 -13.60 11.47
N ALA A 12 9.24 -14.68 11.39
CA ALA A 12 8.87 -15.25 10.10
C ALA A 12 7.87 -14.34 9.38
N LEU A 13 8.13 -14.06 8.11
CA LEU A 13 7.27 -13.27 7.23
C LEU A 13 6.91 -14.12 6.02
N THR A 14 5.93 -15.02 6.20
CA THR A 14 5.38 -15.77 5.07
C THR A 14 4.81 -14.79 4.08
N THR A 15 5.32 -14.79 2.85
CA THR A 15 4.95 -13.81 1.84
C THR A 15 4.35 -14.51 0.63
N THR A 16 3.11 -14.18 0.32
CA THR A 16 2.48 -14.62 -0.94
C THR A 16 2.93 -13.72 -2.07
N VAL A 17 3.33 -14.32 -3.19
CA VAL A 17 3.78 -13.57 -4.37
C VAL A 17 2.96 -13.95 -5.59
N TRP A 18 2.41 -12.96 -6.27
CA TRP A 18 1.74 -13.10 -7.56
C TRP A 18 2.66 -12.59 -8.65
N LEU A 19 2.85 -13.40 -9.67
CA LEU A 19 3.62 -13.04 -10.85
C LEU A 19 2.68 -12.70 -12.02
N PRO A 20 2.98 -11.65 -12.80
CA PRO A 20 2.20 -11.33 -13.97
C PRO A 20 2.32 -12.44 -15.03
N ALA A 21 1.23 -12.72 -15.73
CA ALA A 21 1.27 -13.57 -16.91
C ALA A 21 1.98 -12.87 -18.09
N GLY A 22 2.53 -13.66 -19.01
CA GLY A 22 3.14 -13.15 -20.25
C GLY A 22 4.66 -13.33 -20.31
N PRO A 23 5.33 -12.61 -21.22
CA PRO A 23 6.78 -12.78 -21.44
C PRO A 23 7.59 -12.53 -20.18
N ALA A 24 8.63 -13.32 -19.96
CA ALA A 24 9.59 -13.10 -18.89
C ALA A 24 10.29 -11.73 -19.04
N GLY A 25 10.63 -11.13 -17.92
CA GLY A 25 11.36 -9.87 -17.87
C GLY A 25 11.00 -9.05 -16.62
N PRO A 26 11.83 -8.05 -16.31
CA PRO A 26 11.67 -7.29 -15.08
C PRO A 26 10.37 -6.47 -15.07
N ARG A 27 9.59 -6.62 -14.01
CA ARG A 27 8.32 -5.95 -13.75
C ARG A 27 8.40 -5.09 -12.50
N PRO A 28 7.64 -3.99 -12.40
CA PRO A 28 7.55 -3.24 -11.16
C PRO A 28 7.05 -4.13 -10.01
N LEU A 29 7.56 -3.88 -8.81
CA LEU A 29 7.16 -4.57 -7.58
C LEU A 29 6.14 -3.72 -6.81
N VAL A 30 5.07 -4.36 -6.34
CA VAL A 30 4.15 -3.80 -5.35
C VAL A 30 4.22 -4.66 -4.10
N VAL A 31 4.55 -4.08 -2.95
CA VAL A 31 4.41 -4.74 -1.65
C VAL A 31 3.15 -4.24 -0.98
N PHE A 32 2.25 -5.18 -0.65
CA PHE A 32 0.97 -4.88 -0.03
C PHE A 32 0.98 -5.24 1.45
N ALA A 33 0.60 -4.27 2.30
CA ALA A 33 0.42 -4.45 3.74
C ALA A 33 -1.07 -4.60 4.07
N HIS A 34 -1.43 -5.71 4.75
CA HIS A 34 -2.81 -6.00 5.16
C HIS A 34 -3.22 -5.25 6.41
N GLY A 35 -4.54 -5.10 6.64
CA GLY A 35 -5.11 -4.53 7.85
C GLY A 35 -4.99 -5.46 9.07
N TYR A 36 -5.30 -4.91 10.26
CA TYR A 36 -5.29 -5.65 11.51
C TYR A 36 -6.29 -6.82 11.50
N SER A 37 -5.89 -7.92 12.05
CA SER A 37 -6.60 -9.19 12.26
C SER A 37 -6.97 -10.00 11.00
N VAL A 38 -7.06 -9.39 9.83
CA VAL A 38 -7.64 -10.05 8.64
C VAL A 38 -6.63 -10.78 7.74
N GLY A 39 -5.34 -10.53 7.89
CA GLY A 39 -4.29 -11.13 7.06
C GLY A 39 -4.43 -10.82 5.56
N VAL A 40 -3.85 -11.68 4.73
CA VAL A 40 -3.76 -11.45 3.26
C VAL A 40 -5.04 -11.84 2.51
N THR A 41 -5.84 -12.75 3.07
CA THR A 41 -6.97 -13.39 2.36
C THR A 41 -7.98 -12.41 1.74
N PRO A 42 -8.48 -11.38 2.43
CA PRO A 42 -9.44 -10.43 1.85
C PRO A 42 -8.89 -9.65 0.65
N TYR A 43 -7.57 -9.53 0.56
CA TYR A 43 -6.88 -8.72 -0.43
C TYR A 43 -6.39 -9.50 -1.67
N VAL A 44 -6.62 -10.81 -1.71
CA VAL A 44 -6.19 -11.67 -2.83
C VAL A 44 -6.68 -11.10 -4.17
N ARG A 45 -7.94 -10.65 -4.22
CA ARG A 45 -8.54 -10.09 -5.45
C ARG A 45 -7.77 -8.88 -5.97
N VAL A 46 -7.49 -7.89 -5.15
CA VAL A 46 -6.78 -6.68 -5.58
C VAL A 46 -5.32 -6.98 -5.95
N CYS A 47 -4.66 -7.88 -5.22
CA CYS A 47 -3.31 -8.35 -5.56
C CYS A 47 -3.28 -9.04 -6.93
N GLU A 48 -4.27 -9.88 -7.24
CA GLU A 48 -4.42 -10.50 -8.55
C GLU A 48 -4.73 -9.50 -9.67
N VAL A 49 -5.54 -8.47 -9.39
CA VAL A 49 -5.81 -7.39 -10.35
C VAL A 49 -4.51 -6.69 -10.74
N TRP A 50 -3.69 -6.32 -9.77
CA TRP A 50 -2.40 -5.70 -10.05
C TRP A 50 -1.44 -6.67 -10.75
N ALA A 51 -1.42 -7.95 -10.38
CA ALA A 51 -0.60 -8.93 -11.09
C ALA A 51 -1.03 -9.07 -12.56
N ARG A 52 -2.34 -9.14 -12.84
CA ARG A 52 -2.86 -9.07 -14.22
C ARG A 52 -2.53 -7.74 -14.90
N GLY A 53 -2.40 -6.67 -14.14
CA GLY A 53 -1.94 -5.35 -14.60
C GLY A 53 -0.47 -5.28 -14.99
N GLY A 54 0.31 -6.34 -14.72
CA GLY A 54 1.72 -6.44 -15.11
C GLY A 54 2.73 -6.21 -13.98
N PHE A 55 2.31 -6.28 -12.73
CA PHE A 55 3.15 -6.10 -11.55
C PHE A 55 3.53 -7.44 -10.91
N VAL A 56 4.73 -7.53 -10.34
CA VAL A 56 5.01 -8.51 -9.29
C VAL A 56 4.39 -7.96 -8.01
N VAL A 57 3.49 -8.72 -7.39
CA VAL A 57 2.82 -8.30 -6.15
C VAL A 57 3.23 -9.23 -5.03
N ALA A 58 3.60 -8.68 -3.88
CA ALA A 58 3.99 -9.44 -2.71
C ALA A 58 3.24 -8.96 -1.47
N ALA A 59 2.60 -9.87 -0.76
CA ALA A 59 1.88 -9.57 0.47
C ALA A 59 2.42 -10.44 1.62
N PRO A 60 3.19 -9.86 2.56
CA PRO A 60 3.61 -10.55 3.77
C PRO A 60 2.43 -10.72 4.73
N ALA A 61 2.35 -11.88 5.39
CA ALA A 61 1.55 -12.08 6.58
C ALA A 61 2.35 -11.59 7.80
N PHE A 62 1.91 -10.50 8.41
CA PHE A 62 2.60 -9.95 9.58
C PHE A 62 2.34 -10.80 10.83
N PRO A 63 3.37 -11.24 11.53
CA PRO A 63 3.26 -12.35 12.49
C PRO A 63 2.34 -12.11 13.69
N LEU A 64 2.11 -10.86 14.09
CA LEU A 64 1.28 -10.54 15.25
C LEU A 64 0.02 -9.71 14.92
N THR A 65 -0.17 -9.34 13.66
CA THR A 65 -1.37 -8.61 13.22
C THR A 65 -2.20 -9.38 12.20
N ASP A 66 -1.74 -10.56 11.76
CA ASP A 66 -2.53 -11.53 10.99
C ASP A 66 -3.08 -12.58 11.95
N GLU A 67 -4.39 -12.64 12.14
CA GLU A 67 -5.03 -13.55 13.10
C GLU A 67 -4.74 -15.04 12.78
N ALA A 68 -4.66 -15.39 11.50
CA ALA A 68 -4.37 -16.76 11.08
C ALA A 68 -2.95 -17.20 11.44
N VAL A 69 -2.03 -16.26 11.62
CA VAL A 69 -0.63 -16.49 12.02
C VAL A 69 -0.45 -16.32 13.52
N ALA A 70 -0.98 -15.24 14.08
CA ALA A 70 -0.81 -14.85 15.48
C ALA A 70 -1.65 -15.70 16.44
N GLY A 71 -2.87 -16.08 16.04
CA GLY A 71 -3.83 -16.74 16.92
C GLY A 71 -4.05 -15.93 18.20
N ALA A 72 -3.86 -16.56 19.35
CA ALA A 72 -4.02 -15.93 20.67
C ALA A 72 -2.95 -14.83 20.98
N ALA A 73 -1.91 -14.71 20.16
CA ALA A 73 -0.85 -13.71 20.33
C ALA A 73 -1.11 -12.44 19.48
N LEU A 74 -2.31 -12.29 18.92
CA LEU A 74 -2.68 -11.13 18.13
C LEU A 74 -2.46 -9.83 18.91
N ASP A 75 -1.66 -8.92 18.36
CA ASP A 75 -1.27 -7.67 19.01
C ASP A 75 -1.11 -6.55 17.97
N GLU A 76 -2.05 -5.62 17.95
CA GLU A 76 -2.05 -4.46 17.04
C GLU A 76 -0.83 -3.56 17.23
N ASN A 77 -0.27 -3.50 18.45
CA ASN A 77 0.93 -2.69 18.70
C ASN A 77 2.15 -3.15 17.90
N ASP A 78 2.13 -4.39 17.36
CA ASP A 78 3.18 -4.87 16.47
C ASP A 78 3.27 -4.11 15.14
N MET A 79 2.28 -3.32 14.80
CA MET A 79 2.29 -2.43 13.65
C MET A 79 3.56 -1.54 13.61
N VAL A 80 4.13 -1.17 14.75
CA VAL A 80 5.39 -0.41 14.83
C VAL A 80 6.57 -1.12 14.17
N ASN A 81 6.53 -2.44 14.02
CA ASN A 81 7.57 -3.26 13.40
C ASN A 81 7.36 -3.45 11.88
N GLN A 82 6.14 -3.27 11.39
CA GLN A 82 5.80 -3.55 9.99
C GLN A 82 6.59 -2.73 8.96
N PRO A 83 6.96 -1.45 9.17
CA PRO A 83 7.83 -0.74 8.24
C PRO A 83 9.20 -1.42 8.06
N ALA A 84 9.74 -2.04 9.11
CA ALA A 84 10.99 -2.81 9.02
C ALA A 84 10.77 -4.14 8.29
N ASP A 85 9.62 -4.79 8.51
CA ASP A 85 9.23 -6.01 7.82
C ASP A 85 9.08 -5.78 6.32
N VAL A 86 8.39 -4.71 5.91
CA VAL A 86 8.25 -4.33 4.49
C VAL A 86 9.62 -4.11 3.84
N ARG A 87 10.52 -3.38 4.49
CA ARG A 87 11.89 -3.16 4.00
C ARG A 87 12.66 -4.47 3.86
N PHE A 88 12.48 -5.39 4.81
CA PHE A 88 13.08 -6.72 4.76
C PHE A 88 12.53 -7.51 3.56
N VAL A 89 11.20 -7.54 3.38
CA VAL A 89 10.53 -8.23 2.26
C VAL A 89 11.05 -7.70 0.92
N ILE A 90 11.11 -6.37 0.73
CA ILE A 90 11.69 -5.77 -0.48
C ILE A 90 13.12 -6.28 -0.71
N SER A 91 13.95 -6.30 0.33
CA SER A 91 15.35 -6.74 0.21
C SER A 91 15.47 -8.23 -0.11
N ALA A 92 14.63 -9.07 0.51
CA ALA A 92 14.61 -10.50 0.27
C ALA A 92 14.15 -10.83 -1.15
N LEU A 93 13.12 -10.14 -1.67
CA LEU A 93 12.62 -10.32 -3.03
C LEU A 93 13.67 -9.91 -4.07
N LEU A 94 14.34 -8.77 -3.88
CA LEU A 94 15.42 -8.34 -4.77
C LEU A 94 16.64 -9.27 -4.72
N ALA A 95 16.94 -9.85 -3.56
CA ALA A 95 17.98 -10.86 -3.46
C ALA A 95 17.61 -12.17 -4.18
N ALA A 96 16.35 -12.59 -4.09
CA ALA A 96 15.83 -13.75 -4.82
C ALA A 96 15.79 -13.51 -6.33
N ASP A 97 15.49 -12.29 -6.78
CA ASP A 97 15.52 -11.87 -8.18
C ASP A 97 16.92 -11.96 -8.79
N GLY A 98 17.93 -11.52 -8.04
CA GLY A 98 19.35 -11.60 -8.45
C GLY A 98 20.00 -12.96 -8.20
N GLY A 99 19.28 -13.92 -7.60
CA GLY A 99 19.79 -15.22 -7.22
C GLY A 99 19.86 -16.24 -8.37
N PRO A 100 20.49 -17.40 -8.13
CA PRO A 100 20.48 -18.49 -9.10
C PRO A 100 19.10 -19.16 -9.14
N ALA A 101 18.62 -19.43 -10.32
CA ALA A 101 17.41 -20.20 -10.66
C ALA A 101 16.25 -20.19 -9.63
N GLY A 102 15.16 -19.56 -9.99
CA GLY A 102 13.91 -19.51 -9.20
C GLY A 102 12.82 -18.74 -9.95
N PRO A 103 11.56 -18.81 -9.49
CA PRO A 103 10.46 -18.14 -10.17
C PRO A 103 10.58 -16.61 -10.20
N LEU A 104 11.41 -16.03 -9.32
CA LEU A 104 11.65 -14.60 -9.24
C LEU A 104 12.89 -14.14 -10.01
N GLN A 105 13.70 -15.05 -10.53
CA GLN A 105 14.94 -14.68 -11.21
C GLN A 105 14.69 -13.77 -12.42
N GLY A 106 15.20 -12.54 -12.40
CA GLY A 106 15.03 -11.55 -13.45
C GLY A 106 13.59 -11.04 -13.61
N ALA A 107 12.73 -11.25 -12.62
CA ALA A 107 11.32 -10.89 -12.68
C ALA A 107 11.02 -9.48 -12.16
N ILE A 108 11.92 -8.88 -11.35
CA ILE A 108 11.66 -7.63 -10.62
C ILE A 108 12.51 -6.48 -11.17
N ASP A 109 11.88 -5.37 -11.47
CA ASP A 109 12.58 -4.10 -11.69
C ASP A 109 12.72 -3.35 -10.35
N GLY A 110 13.88 -3.49 -9.73
CA GLY A 110 14.19 -2.85 -8.45
C GLY A 110 14.22 -1.32 -8.47
N SER A 111 14.12 -0.68 -9.63
CA SER A 111 13.98 0.77 -9.75
C SER A 111 12.53 1.26 -9.68
N ARG A 112 11.55 0.34 -9.81
CA ARG A 112 10.11 0.61 -9.85
C ARG A 112 9.39 -0.17 -8.73
N ILE A 113 9.48 0.32 -7.50
CA ILE A 113 8.88 -0.28 -6.31
C ILE A 113 7.77 0.62 -5.78
N ALA A 114 6.59 0.07 -5.59
CA ALA A 114 5.49 0.69 -4.87
C ALA A 114 5.18 -0.07 -3.59
N VAL A 115 4.58 0.64 -2.63
CA VAL A 115 3.97 0.05 -1.44
C VAL A 115 2.51 0.43 -1.42
N ALA A 116 1.67 -0.52 -1.08
CA ALA A 116 0.23 -0.31 -0.89
C ALA A 116 -0.19 -0.91 0.45
N GLY A 117 -1.27 -0.40 1.02
CA GLY A 117 -1.83 -0.99 2.23
C GLY A 117 -3.22 -0.45 2.53
N HIS A 118 -3.95 -1.21 3.34
CA HIS A 118 -5.30 -0.89 3.79
C HIS A 118 -5.36 -0.90 5.32
N SER A 119 -6.10 0.05 5.93
CA SER A 119 -6.25 0.14 7.38
C SER A 119 -4.88 0.29 8.05
N ASP A 120 -4.51 -0.51 9.07
CA ASP A 120 -3.15 -0.55 9.67
C ASP A 120 -2.04 -0.73 8.63
N GLY A 121 -2.33 -1.50 7.57
CA GLY A 121 -1.40 -1.63 6.45
C GLY A 121 -1.21 -0.34 5.66
N ALA A 122 -2.22 0.53 5.62
CA ALA A 122 -2.11 1.86 5.04
C ALA A 122 -1.18 2.75 5.87
N ASP A 123 -1.25 2.67 7.20
CA ASP A 123 -0.34 3.39 8.10
C ASP A 123 1.08 2.86 7.98
N THR A 124 1.24 1.56 7.78
CA THR A 124 2.53 0.94 7.45
C THR A 124 3.08 1.47 6.13
N ALA A 125 2.25 1.56 5.08
CA ALA A 125 2.64 2.11 3.78
C ALA A 125 3.03 3.61 3.90
N LEU A 126 2.30 4.39 4.70
CA LEU A 126 2.66 5.77 5.04
C LEU A 126 4.03 5.83 5.72
N ALA A 127 4.22 5.02 6.78
CA ALA A 127 5.43 5.04 7.58
C ALA A 127 6.67 4.67 6.75
N VAL A 128 6.59 3.58 5.96
CA VAL A 128 7.73 3.10 5.17
C VAL A 128 8.05 3.99 3.97
N THR A 129 7.09 4.80 3.52
CA THR A 129 7.30 5.70 2.37
C THR A 129 7.69 7.10 2.78
N TYR A 130 7.09 7.64 3.83
CA TYR A 130 7.16 9.09 4.12
C TYR A 130 7.79 9.43 5.47
N LEU A 131 7.69 8.57 6.49
CA LEU A 131 8.17 8.93 7.83
C LEU A 131 9.67 8.64 7.99
N PRO A 132 10.46 9.60 8.51
CA PRO A 132 11.93 9.47 8.57
C PRO A 132 12.42 8.19 9.25
N ALA A 133 11.74 7.74 10.31
CA ALA A 133 12.16 6.56 11.07
C ALA A 133 11.95 5.23 10.34
N GLY A 134 10.95 5.16 9.43
CA GLY A 134 10.59 3.93 8.70
C GLY A 134 11.00 3.91 7.24
N ARG A 135 11.33 5.06 6.68
CA ARG A 135 11.44 5.29 5.24
C ARG A 135 12.41 4.35 4.51
N ASP A 136 11.92 3.80 3.41
CA ASP A 136 12.73 3.10 2.40
C ASP A 136 12.85 3.95 1.13
N THR A 137 14.06 4.37 0.80
CA THR A 137 14.32 5.25 -0.34
C THR A 137 14.20 4.57 -1.72
N ARG A 138 13.99 3.25 -1.75
CA ARG A 138 13.72 2.50 -2.99
C ARG A 138 12.28 2.66 -3.46
N ILE A 139 11.35 3.05 -2.57
CA ILE A 139 9.93 3.23 -2.88
C ILE A 139 9.74 4.45 -3.77
N ARG A 140 8.96 4.29 -4.84
CA ARG A 140 8.69 5.29 -5.88
C ARG A 140 7.23 5.68 -6.00
N ALA A 141 6.31 4.94 -5.36
CA ALA A 141 4.88 5.25 -5.30
C ALA A 141 4.25 4.62 -4.07
N ALA A 142 3.19 5.22 -3.55
CA ALA A 142 2.42 4.66 -2.45
C ALA A 142 0.91 4.73 -2.72
N ILE A 143 0.21 3.65 -2.37
CA ILE A 143 -1.26 3.61 -2.26
C ILE A 143 -1.59 3.42 -0.78
N VAL A 144 -2.39 4.31 -0.24
CA VAL A 144 -2.78 4.35 1.17
C VAL A 144 -4.30 4.35 1.20
N ASP A 145 -4.89 3.21 1.58
CA ASP A 145 -6.33 3.00 1.54
C ASP A 145 -6.90 2.90 2.96
N ALA A 146 -7.85 3.77 3.28
CA ALA A 146 -8.53 3.86 4.56
C ALA A 146 -7.58 3.87 5.78
N PRO A 147 -6.57 4.76 5.83
CA PRO A 147 -5.69 4.85 6.99
C PRO A 147 -6.43 5.41 8.21
N ASP A 148 -5.98 5.00 9.40
CA ASP A 148 -6.29 5.68 10.67
C ASP A 148 -4.99 6.22 11.32
N PRO A 149 -4.31 7.16 10.64
CA PRO A 149 -2.98 7.55 11.02
C PRO A 149 -2.96 8.26 12.36
N LEU A 150 -2.01 7.89 13.21
CA LEU A 150 -1.71 8.65 14.41
C LEU A 150 -1.32 10.08 14.01
N PRO A 151 -1.91 11.11 14.62
CA PRO A 151 -1.59 12.49 14.31
C PRO A 151 -0.12 12.77 14.62
N LEU A 152 0.56 13.45 13.70
CA LEU A 152 1.89 13.99 14.01
C LEU A 152 1.79 14.98 15.18
N PRO A 153 2.84 15.11 16.02
CA PRO A 153 2.85 16.07 17.12
C PRO A 153 2.45 17.47 16.65
N ALA A 154 1.67 18.18 17.48
CA ALA A 154 1.27 19.55 17.19
C ALA A 154 2.51 20.43 16.93
N GLY A 155 2.51 21.15 15.81
CA GLY A 155 3.65 21.97 15.38
C GLY A 155 4.77 21.21 14.68
N ALA A 156 4.62 19.90 14.43
CA ALA A 156 5.56 19.18 13.57
C ALA A 156 5.58 19.79 12.16
N ALA A 157 6.78 19.85 11.58
CA ALA A 157 6.92 20.28 10.19
C ALA A 157 6.18 19.29 9.27
N LYS A 158 5.57 19.82 8.19
CA LYS A 158 4.96 18.96 7.17
C LYS A 158 5.96 17.96 6.63
N VAL A 159 5.50 16.75 6.42
CA VAL A 159 6.28 15.74 5.71
C VAL A 159 6.34 16.13 4.24
N LEU A 160 7.53 16.36 3.73
CA LEU A 160 7.79 16.70 2.33
C LEU A 160 8.35 15.47 1.62
N SER A 161 7.77 15.12 0.48
CA SER A 161 8.28 14.06 -0.37
C SER A 161 7.90 14.29 -1.83
N THR A 162 8.74 13.79 -2.74
CA THR A 162 8.43 13.75 -4.18
C THR A 162 7.82 12.42 -4.61
N VAL A 163 7.68 11.45 -3.69
CA VAL A 163 7.05 10.16 -3.98
C VAL A 163 5.53 10.37 -4.13
N PRO A 164 4.94 10.01 -5.29
CA PRO A 164 3.51 10.16 -5.52
C PRO A 164 2.68 9.31 -4.55
N LEU A 165 1.57 9.87 -4.09
CA LEU A 165 0.58 9.25 -3.22
C LEU A 165 -0.76 9.11 -3.95
N LEU A 166 -1.35 7.92 -3.91
CA LEU A 166 -2.78 7.73 -4.05
C LEU A 166 -3.37 7.44 -2.67
N LEU A 167 -4.08 8.41 -2.10
CA LEU A 167 -4.88 8.22 -0.90
C LEU A 167 -6.28 7.80 -1.34
N VAL A 168 -6.80 6.74 -0.76
CA VAL A 168 -8.17 6.23 -1.00
C VAL A 168 -8.92 6.21 0.32
N HIS A 169 -10.21 6.55 0.33
CA HIS A 169 -11.05 6.39 1.52
C HIS A 169 -12.54 6.41 1.17
N GLY A 170 -13.32 5.56 1.82
CA GLY A 170 -14.77 5.63 1.84
C GLY A 170 -15.26 6.74 2.78
N ASP A 171 -16.24 7.56 2.35
CA ASP A 171 -16.71 8.66 3.21
C ASP A 171 -17.79 8.26 4.23
N ASP A 172 -18.21 6.97 4.23
CA ASP A 172 -19.08 6.36 5.26
C ASP A 172 -18.32 5.30 6.10
N ASP A 173 -16.99 5.41 6.16
CA ASP A 173 -16.15 4.53 6.97
C ASP A 173 -16.34 4.81 8.46
N GLN A 174 -16.83 3.80 9.20
CA GLN A 174 -17.11 3.86 10.64
C GLN A 174 -16.01 3.22 11.48
N ILE A 175 -15.00 2.60 10.84
CA ILE A 175 -13.86 1.95 11.51
C ILE A 175 -12.69 2.92 11.55
N ALA A 176 -12.23 3.39 10.38
CA ALA A 176 -11.24 4.44 10.25
C ALA A 176 -11.94 5.71 9.75
N PRO A 177 -12.22 6.70 10.62
CA PRO A 177 -13.02 7.84 10.22
C PRO A 177 -12.40 8.64 9.06
N TYR A 178 -13.18 8.91 8.01
CA TYR A 178 -12.76 9.67 6.84
C TYR A 178 -12.05 11.01 7.16
N ALA A 179 -12.44 11.63 8.29
CA ALA A 179 -11.81 12.85 8.78
C ALA A 179 -10.30 12.67 9.07
N GLY A 180 -9.86 11.45 9.42
CA GLY A 180 -8.45 11.12 9.62
C GLY A 180 -7.63 11.35 8.35
N SER A 181 -8.12 10.87 7.20
CA SER A 181 -7.49 11.14 5.90
C SER A 181 -7.45 12.63 5.56
N GLN A 182 -8.52 13.38 5.86
CA GLN A 182 -8.53 14.82 5.64
C GLN A 182 -7.49 15.52 6.51
N GLN A 183 -7.35 15.12 7.77
CA GLN A 183 -6.35 15.64 8.69
C GLN A 183 -4.94 15.28 8.23
N LEU A 184 -4.69 14.03 7.80
CA LEU A 184 -3.42 13.56 7.26
C LEU A 184 -2.94 14.47 6.13
N LEU A 185 -3.82 14.84 5.21
CA LEU A 185 -3.48 15.73 4.07
C LEU A 185 -3.05 17.12 4.50
N THR A 186 -3.39 17.59 5.70
CA THR A 186 -2.86 18.85 6.24
C THR A 186 -1.40 18.73 6.67
N GLN A 187 -0.94 17.52 6.95
CA GLN A 187 0.38 17.20 7.46
C GLN A 187 1.36 16.72 6.37
N LEU A 188 0.84 16.40 5.17
CA LEU A 188 1.62 15.97 4.02
C LEU A 188 1.72 17.10 2.98
N SER A 189 2.89 17.18 2.34
CA SER A 189 3.09 17.97 1.12
C SER A 189 3.78 17.06 0.11
N VAL A 190 2.94 16.33 -0.63
CA VAL A 190 3.38 15.28 -1.57
C VAL A 190 2.55 15.40 -2.85
N PRO A 191 3.12 15.09 -4.04
CA PRO A 191 2.34 15.00 -5.26
C PRO A 191 1.41 13.79 -5.18
N GLY A 192 0.22 13.89 -5.76
CA GLY A 192 -0.67 12.72 -5.80
C GLY A 192 -2.13 13.05 -5.95
N TRP A 193 -2.97 12.11 -5.50
CA TRP A 193 -4.40 12.15 -5.65
C TRP A 193 -5.11 11.61 -4.41
N PHE A 194 -6.29 12.15 -4.14
CA PHE A 194 -7.21 11.64 -3.13
C PHE A 194 -8.49 11.16 -3.80
N LEU A 195 -8.70 9.85 -3.77
CA LEU A 195 -9.91 9.18 -4.22
C LEU A 195 -10.85 9.03 -3.02
N THR A 196 -12.01 9.67 -3.08
CA THR A 196 -13.10 9.43 -2.13
C THR A 196 -14.14 8.53 -2.79
N LEU A 197 -14.42 7.39 -2.17
CA LEU A 197 -15.47 6.45 -2.56
C LEU A 197 -16.75 6.82 -1.80
N ARG A 198 -17.73 7.43 -2.49
CA ARG A 198 -18.91 8.00 -1.84
C ARG A 198 -19.86 6.92 -1.33
N GLY A 199 -20.17 6.98 -0.03
CA GLY A 199 -21.02 6.02 0.67
C GLY A 199 -20.35 4.67 0.92
N ALA A 200 -19.05 4.54 0.64
CA ALA A 200 -18.32 3.32 0.95
C ALA A 200 -17.96 3.26 2.43
N ASP A 201 -18.11 2.07 3.01
CA ASP A 201 -17.58 1.72 4.30
C ASP A 201 -16.12 1.24 4.21
N HIS A 202 -15.57 0.75 5.33
CA HIS A 202 -14.17 0.33 5.44
C HIS A 202 -13.77 -0.86 4.56
N LEU A 203 -14.67 -1.82 4.35
CA LEU A 203 -14.33 -3.12 3.75
C LEU A 203 -14.96 -3.34 2.37
N SER A 204 -16.15 -2.81 2.11
CA SER A 204 -16.91 -3.08 0.89
C SER A 204 -16.14 -2.83 -0.41
N PRO A 205 -15.24 -1.82 -0.52
CA PRO A 205 -14.46 -1.64 -1.74
C PRO A 205 -13.49 -2.79 -2.03
N ILE A 206 -13.02 -3.47 -0.98
CA ILE A 206 -11.99 -4.50 -1.03
C ILE A 206 -12.61 -5.90 -1.11
N GLU A 207 -13.57 -6.19 -0.24
CA GLU A 207 -14.14 -7.52 -0.14
C GLU A 207 -15.05 -7.88 -1.33
N GLY A 208 -15.60 -6.88 -2.04
CA GLY A 208 -16.40 -6.93 -3.26
C GLY A 208 -17.25 -8.18 -3.49
N PRO A 209 -18.08 -8.23 -4.52
CA PRO A 209 -18.40 -7.16 -5.46
C PRO A 209 -19.25 -6.05 -4.85
N SER A 210 -18.86 -4.83 -5.08
CA SER A 210 -19.56 -3.63 -4.61
C SER A 210 -19.55 -2.55 -5.70
N PRO A 211 -20.34 -1.46 -5.58
CA PRO A 211 -20.32 -0.37 -6.56
C PRO A 211 -18.95 0.31 -6.68
N TRP A 212 -18.09 0.15 -5.69
CA TRP A 212 -16.78 0.80 -5.63
C TRP A 212 -15.62 -0.10 -6.08
N THR A 213 -15.81 -1.44 -6.06
CA THR A 213 -14.77 -2.42 -6.34
C THR A 213 -14.07 -2.17 -7.68
N ASP A 214 -14.85 -2.05 -8.77
CA ASP A 214 -14.29 -1.82 -10.11
C ASP A 214 -13.57 -0.47 -10.21
N THR A 215 -14.04 0.55 -9.48
CA THR A 215 -13.40 1.87 -9.46
C THR A 215 -12.08 1.82 -8.72
N LEU A 216 -12.04 1.15 -7.55
CA LEU A 216 -10.81 0.93 -6.79
C LEU A 216 -9.78 0.19 -7.66
N ASP A 217 -10.20 -0.89 -8.31
CA ASP A 217 -9.33 -1.73 -9.15
C ASP A 217 -8.71 -0.93 -10.31
N ARG A 218 -9.54 -0.17 -11.05
CA ARG A 218 -9.05 0.65 -12.17
C ARG A 218 -8.12 1.75 -11.69
N VAL A 219 -8.58 2.58 -10.75
CA VAL A 219 -7.82 3.76 -10.28
C VAL A 219 -6.48 3.34 -9.68
N THR A 220 -6.45 2.29 -8.86
CA THR A 220 -5.19 1.82 -8.24
C THR A 220 -4.24 1.21 -9.27
N THR A 221 -4.76 0.41 -10.21
CA THR A 221 -3.95 -0.21 -11.27
C THR A 221 -3.38 0.84 -12.21
N ASP A 222 -4.19 1.81 -12.64
CA ASP A 222 -3.77 2.83 -13.58
C ASP A 222 -2.91 3.90 -12.93
N PHE A 223 -3.09 4.17 -11.63
CA PHE A 223 -2.12 4.95 -10.85
C PHE A 223 -0.73 4.31 -10.90
N LEU A 224 -0.63 3.01 -10.57
CA LEU A 224 0.64 2.29 -10.59
C LEU A 224 1.28 2.27 -11.99
N LYS A 225 0.49 1.97 -13.04
CA LYS A 225 1.00 1.97 -14.41
C LYS A 225 1.54 3.33 -14.82
N ASN A 226 0.75 4.37 -14.63
CA ASN A 226 1.11 5.70 -15.10
C ASN A 226 2.30 6.29 -14.34
N VAL A 227 2.36 6.10 -13.01
CA VAL A 227 3.52 6.56 -12.22
C VAL A 227 4.83 5.97 -12.75
N PHE A 228 4.83 4.72 -13.20
CA PHE A 228 6.04 4.04 -13.65
C PHE A 228 6.32 4.14 -15.16
N SER A 229 5.33 4.46 -15.97
CA SER A 229 5.47 4.39 -17.43
C SER A 229 5.03 5.68 -18.15
N GLU A 230 3.97 6.35 -17.68
CA GLU A 230 3.34 7.47 -18.37
C GLU A 230 2.89 8.57 -17.40
N PRO A 231 3.80 9.18 -16.61
CA PRO A 231 3.43 10.11 -15.54
C PRO A 231 2.64 11.33 -16.02
N ASP A 232 2.85 11.76 -17.27
CA ASP A 232 2.13 12.92 -17.85
C ASP A 232 0.65 12.58 -18.15
N ALA A 233 0.32 11.31 -18.41
CA ALA A 233 -1.04 10.85 -18.65
C ALA A 233 -1.84 10.59 -17.37
N LEU A 234 -1.17 10.45 -16.23
CA LEU A 234 -1.76 10.01 -14.96
C LEU A 234 -3.05 10.74 -14.61
N GLY A 235 -3.04 12.07 -14.65
CA GLY A 235 -4.21 12.85 -14.25
C GLY A 235 -5.43 12.63 -15.13
N ALA A 236 -5.24 12.58 -16.45
CA ALA A 236 -6.33 12.37 -17.40
C ALA A 236 -6.91 10.94 -17.27
N THR A 237 -6.04 9.96 -17.09
CA THR A 237 -6.43 8.56 -16.90
C THR A 237 -7.27 8.38 -15.64
N LEU A 238 -6.80 8.83 -14.48
CA LEU A 238 -7.53 8.69 -13.23
C LEU A 238 -8.86 9.45 -13.21
N MET A 239 -8.94 10.62 -13.87
CA MET A 239 -10.19 11.36 -14.01
C MET A 239 -11.21 10.61 -14.89
N ALA A 240 -10.74 9.90 -15.91
CA ALA A 240 -11.59 9.04 -16.73
C ALA A 240 -12.11 7.83 -15.93
N ASP A 241 -11.27 7.22 -15.09
CA ASP A 241 -11.60 6.05 -14.28
C ASP A 241 -12.75 6.30 -13.28
N VAL A 242 -12.84 7.51 -12.74
CA VAL A 242 -13.90 7.89 -11.81
C VAL A 242 -15.16 8.40 -12.48
N SER A 243 -15.15 8.56 -13.81
CA SER A 243 -16.30 9.08 -14.54
C SER A 243 -17.50 8.14 -14.43
N GLY A 244 -18.62 8.66 -13.93
CA GLY A 244 -19.85 7.90 -13.70
C GLY A 244 -19.83 6.97 -12.48
N ALA A 245 -18.71 6.88 -11.76
CA ALA A 245 -18.60 6.10 -10.54
C ALA A 245 -19.14 6.87 -9.31
N PRO A 246 -19.54 6.19 -8.22
CA PRO A 246 -19.85 6.82 -6.95
C PRO A 246 -18.55 7.25 -6.23
N ALA A 247 -17.75 8.07 -6.90
CA ALA A 247 -16.44 8.49 -6.43
C ALA A 247 -16.15 9.94 -6.81
N THR A 248 -15.19 10.55 -6.11
CA THR A 248 -14.58 11.82 -6.49
C THR A 248 -13.07 11.70 -6.39
N LEU A 249 -12.37 12.39 -7.28
CA LEU A 249 -10.92 12.42 -7.30
C LEU A 249 -10.42 13.86 -7.18
N ARG A 250 -9.54 14.11 -6.22
CA ARG A 250 -8.92 15.41 -5.97
C ARG A 250 -7.41 15.31 -6.11
N ARG A 251 -6.82 16.19 -6.92
CA ARG A 251 -5.37 16.30 -7.01
C ARG A 251 -4.80 16.91 -5.72
N LEU A 252 -3.72 16.33 -5.21
CA LEU A 252 -2.96 16.87 -4.09
C LEU A 252 -1.96 17.92 -4.60
N GLY A 253 -1.61 18.87 -3.72
CA GLY A 253 -0.59 19.86 -4.03
C GLY A 253 0.78 19.23 -4.25
N GLN A 254 1.61 19.91 -5.06
CA GLN A 254 3.04 19.60 -5.09
C GLN A 254 3.72 20.29 -3.90
N PRO A 255 4.84 19.74 -3.39
CA PRO A 255 5.63 20.37 -2.33
C PRO A 255 6.21 21.72 -2.75
#